data_cd71e120fdbe606a430804c9586a90d7
#
_entry.id   cd71e120fdbe606a430804c9586a90d7
#
_cell.length_a   1.000
_cell.length_b   1.000
_cell.length_c   1.000
_cell.angle_alpha   90.00
_cell.angle_beta   90.00
_cell.angle_gamma   90.00
#
_symmetry.space_group_name_H-M   'P 1'
#
loop_
_entity.id
_entity.type
_entity.pdbx_description
1 polymer ?
#
loop_
_entity_poly.entity_id
_entity_poly.type
_entity_poly.pdbx_seq_one_letter_code
_entity_poly.pdbx_strand_id
1 'polypeptide(L)'
;MNTLVIVLISAICLASAYVLYGRFLAKKWGIDPKAKTPAVVHADGQDYVPTDGWTVFSHQFSSIAGAGPVTGAIQAAVFGWVPVLLWILIGGVFFGAVTDFGALYVSVKNDGKSMGLLIEKYIGKLGRKLFLVFCWLFTWLVIAAFADMVAGTFNAYQTVDGVTSLSAAAETNGAAGTISLLFIAFAMLFGVLQTRLHFTGWKETVLGLACTVAALALGMMAPITAGKEAWTYITFIYIFFAAVLPMWLLKQPRDIMTTYMFIGMIAGAVLGLFVAHPTMNLPMYTGFHNEKLGDMFPILFVTVACGAVSGFHSLVSSGTSSKTVANEKDM
;
A
#
# COMPACT_ATOMS: atom_id res chain seq x y z
N MET A 1 26.33 -7.41 -12.01
CA MET A 1 26.01 -8.26 -10.84
C MET A 1 24.71 -8.98 -11.13
N ASN A 2 24.55 -10.23 -10.68
CA ASN A 2 23.29 -10.96 -10.91
C ASN A 2 22.20 -10.37 -10.00
N THR A 3 21.05 -9.99 -10.58
CA THR A 3 19.93 -9.38 -9.85
C THR A 3 19.36 -10.33 -8.78
N LEU A 4 19.40 -11.65 -9.02
CA LEU A 4 18.97 -12.64 -8.06
C LEU A 4 19.76 -12.55 -6.74
N VAL A 5 21.10 -12.35 -6.82
CA VAL A 5 21.96 -12.21 -5.64
C VAL A 5 21.58 -10.97 -4.82
N ILE A 6 21.28 -9.85 -5.50
CA ILE A 6 20.84 -8.62 -4.82
C ILE A 6 19.54 -8.87 -4.06
N VAL A 7 18.56 -9.49 -4.72
CA VAL A 7 17.25 -9.77 -4.12
C VAL A 7 17.37 -10.75 -2.94
N LEU A 8 18.19 -11.81 -3.06
CA LEU A 8 18.43 -12.76 -1.97
C LEU A 8 19.10 -12.11 -0.76
N ILE A 9 20.14 -11.30 -0.97
CA ILE A 9 20.79 -10.56 0.12
C ILE A 9 19.79 -9.62 0.79
N SER A 10 18.98 -8.90 0.02
CA SER A 10 17.95 -7.99 0.54
C SER A 10 16.88 -8.74 1.34
N ALA A 11 16.40 -9.88 0.83
CA ALA A 11 15.43 -10.72 1.52
C ALA A 11 15.98 -11.27 2.85
N ILE A 12 17.23 -11.72 2.87
CA ILE A 12 17.90 -12.18 4.10
C ILE A 12 18.06 -11.04 5.09
N CYS A 13 18.44 -9.85 4.63
CA CYS A 13 18.55 -8.66 5.46
C CYS A 13 17.21 -8.28 6.10
N LEU A 14 16.14 -8.23 5.32
CA LEU A 14 14.79 -7.92 5.82
C LEU A 14 14.25 -9.00 6.76
N ALA A 15 14.43 -10.29 6.44
CA ALA A 15 14.03 -11.39 7.30
C ALA A 15 14.80 -11.36 8.63
N SER A 16 16.10 -11.07 8.59
CA SER A 16 16.93 -10.92 9.79
C SER A 16 16.47 -9.74 10.64
N ALA A 17 16.16 -8.60 10.01
CA ALA A 17 15.62 -7.42 10.69
C ALA A 17 14.26 -7.74 11.34
N TYR A 18 13.36 -8.44 10.66
CA TYR A 18 12.08 -8.87 11.22
C TYR A 18 12.26 -9.77 12.45
N VAL A 19 13.11 -10.80 12.34
CA VAL A 19 13.29 -11.76 13.42
C VAL A 19 14.05 -11.18 14.60
N LEU A 20 15.12 -10.43 14.35
CA LEU A 20 16.01 -9.92 15.43
C LEU A 20 15.50 -8.60 15.97
N TYR A 21 15.33 -7.60 15.09
CA TYR A 21 14.97 -6.26 15.49
C TYR A 21 13.49 -6.14 15.86
N GLY A 22 12.60 -6.77 15.11
CA GLY A 22 11.18 -6.80 15.42
C GLY A 22 10.90 -7.46 16.78
N ARG A 23 11.52 -8.64 17.06
CA ARG A 23 11.41 -9.30 18.38
C ARG A 23 12.01 -8.47 19.50
N PHE A 24 13.13 -7.80 19.26
CA PHE A 24 13.73 -6.89 20.24
C PHE A 24 12.76 -5.75 20.60
N LEU A 25 12.15 -5.10 19.62
CA LEU A 25 11.17 -4.04 19.85
C LEU A 25 9.92 -4.56 20.57
N ALA A 26 9.36 -5.68 20.13
CA ALA A 26 8.19 -6.30 20.73
C ALA A 26 8.42 -6.61 22.22
N LYS A 27 9.59 -7.17 22.54
CA LYS A 27 9.99 -7.47 23.93
C LYS A 27 10.20 -6.17 24.73
N LYS A 28 10.86 -5.18 24.15
CA LYS A 28 11.18 -3.91 24.83
C LYS A 28 9.91 -3.08 25.11
N TRP A 29 8.94 -3.13 24.21
CA TRP A 29 7.68 -2.41 24.35
C TRP A 29 6.64 -3.17 25.20
N GLY A 30 6.89 -4.44 25.52
CA GLY A 30 6.03 -5.22 26.40
C GLY A 30 4.73 -5.67 25.71
N ILE A 31 4.84 -6.23 24.51
CA ILE A 31 3.74 -6.89 23.83
C ILE A 31 3.28 -8.10 24.66
N ASP A 32 2.01 -8.14 25.02
CA ASP A 32 1.41 -9.22 25.80
C ASP A 32 0.28 -9.91 25.04
N PRO A 33 0.52 -11.15 24.57
CA PRO A 33 -0.52 -11.92 23.85
C PRO A 33 -1.78 -12.22 24.67
N LYS A 34 -1.73 -12.04 26.00
CA LYS A 34 -2.88 -12.25 26.90
C LYS A 34 -3.69 -10.99 27.15
N ALA A 35 -3.15 -9.82 26.79
CA ALA A 35 -3.84 -8.56 26.95
C ALA A 35 -5.06 -8.48 26.02
N LYS A 36 -6.17 -7.98 26.53
CA LYS A 36 -7.35 -7.68 25.71
C LYS A 36 -7.10 -6.42 24.90
N THR A 37 -7.24 -6.52 23.59
CA THR A 37 -7.11 -5.38 22.69
C THR A 37 -8.38 -4.53 22.65
N PRO A 38 -8.29 -3.25 22.25
CA PRO A 38 -9.47 -2.39 22.06
C PRO A 38 -10.51 -2.98 21.10
N ALA A 39 -10.05 -3.68 20.05
CA ALA A 39 -10.92 -4.35 19.11
C ALA A 39 -11.88 -5.34 19.78
N VAL A 40 -11.40 -6.05 20.80
CA VAL A 40 -12.19 -7.03 21.57
C VAL A 40 -13.02 -6.36 22.67
N VAL A 41 -12.45 -5.35 23.35
CA VAL A 41 -13.12 -4.69 24.49
C VAL A 41 -14.27 -3.79 24.04
N HIS A 42 -14.10 -3.09 22.92
CA HIS A 42 -15.05 -2.12 22.38
C HIS A 42 -15.78 -2.63 21.13
N ALA A 43 -15.80 -3.95 20.90
CA ALA A 43 -16.39 -4.53 19.70
C ALA A 43 -17.84 -4.03 19.49
N ASP A 44 -18.05 -3.27 18.41
CA ASP A 44 -19.35 -2.68 18.04
C ASP A 44 -19.85 -3.15 16.66
N GLY A 45 -19.01 -3.91 15.94
CA GLY A 45 -19.31 -4.41 14.61
C GLY A 45 -19.23 -3.37 13.49
N GLN A 46 -18.83 -2.14 13.80
CA GLN A 46 -18.67 -1.04 12.84
C GLN A 46 -17.24 -0.50 12.82
N ASP A 47 -16.80 0.12 13.90
CA ASP A 47 -15.48 0.70 14.07
C ASP A 47 -14.50 -0.28 14.68
N TYR A 48 -14.94 -1.03 15.69
CA TYR A 48 -14.14 -2.02 16.41
C TYR A 48 -14.62 -3.42 16.02
N VAL A 49 -13.90 -4.01 15.08
CA VAL A 49 -14.20 -5.34 14.53
C VAL A 49 -12.99 -6.24 14.71
N PRO A 50 -12.96 -7.09 15.75
CA PRO A 50 -11.84 -8.00 15.95
C PRO A 50 -11.73 -8.97 14.77
N THR A 51 -10.56 -8.99 14.14
CA THR A 51 -10.26 -9.84 12.99
C THR A 51 -9.05 -10.72 13.26
N ASP A 52 -8.88 -11.75 12.45
CA ASP A 52 -7.72 -12.63 12.47
C ASP A 52 -6.45 -11.93 11.97
N GLY A 53 -5.28 -12.46 12.33
CA GLY A 53 -3.98 -11.88 11.94
C GLY A 53 -3.77 -11.80 10.42
N TRP A 54 -4.39 -12.70 9.62
CA TRP A 54 -4.30 -12.64 8.17
C TRP A 54 -5.03 -11.42 7.60
N THR A 55 -6.21 -11.11 8.10
CA THR A 55 -6.98 -9.93 7.69
C THR A 55 -6.26 -8.63 8.09
N VAL A 56 -5.68 -8.57 9.30
CA VAL A 56 -4.85 -7.43 9.73
C VAL A 56 -3.63 -7.28 8.82
N PHE A 57 -2.93 -8.36 8.54
CA PHE A 57 -1.78 -8.36 7.60
C PHE A 57 -2.20 -7.87 6.21
N SER A 58 -3.27 -8.42 5.64
CA SER A 58 -3.77 -8.04 4.32
C SER A 58 -4.12 -6.56 4.24
N HIS A 59 -4.75 -6.02 5.29
CA HIS A 59 -5.11 -4.63 5.39
C HIS A 59 -3.87 -3.72 5.44
N GLN A 60 -2.88 -4.04 6.26
CA GLN A 60 -1.62 -3.30 6.33
C GLN A 60 -0.82 -3.43 5.04
N PHE A 61 -0.64 -4.64 4.54
CA PHE A 61 0.13 -4.91 3.33
C PHE A 61 -0.45 -4.20 2.10
N SER A 62 -1.77 -4.27 1.90
CA SER A 62 -2.45 -3.58 0.81
C SER A 62 -2.36 -2.05 0.93
N SER A 63 -2.36 -1.51 2.15
CA SER A 63 -2.21 -0.07 2.38
C SER A 63 -0.78 0.42 2.11
N ILE A 64 0.23 -0.42 2.40
CA ILE A 64 1.65 -0.14 2.17
C ILE A 64 2.01 -0.32 0.68
N ALA A 65 1.57 -1.43 0.07
CA ALA A 65 1.92 -1.80 -1.29
C ALA A 65 1.14 -1.00 -2.36
N GLY A 66 1.12 0.32 -2.24
CA GLY A 66 0.52 1.22 -3.21
C GLY A 66 1.45 1.61 -4.36
N ALA A 67 1.07 2.63 -5.13
CA ALA A 67 1.86 3.14 -6.25
C ALA A 67 3.22 3.72 -5.82
N GLY A 68 3.30 4.33 -4.63
CA GLY A 68 4.51 4.97 -4.12
C GLY A 68 5.74 4.07 -4.04
N PRO A 69 5.65 2.84 -3.49
CA PRO A 69 6.76 1.88 -3.45
C PRO A 69 7.34 1.54 -4.83
N VAL A 70 6.49 1.46 -5.84
CA VAL A 70 6.92 1.13 -7.21
C VAL A 70 7.49 2.35 -7.93
N THR A 71 6.73 3.43 -8.00
CA THR A 71 7.11 4.64 -8.74
C THR A 71 8.28 5.37 -8.11
N GLY A 72 8.33 5.42 -6.78
CA GLY A 72 9.41 6.08 -6.04
C GLY A 72 10.77 5.42 -6.28
N ALA A 73 10.84 4.11 -6.23
CA ALA A 73 12.07 3.37 -6.50
C ALA A 73 12.54 3.53 -7.96
N ILE A 74 11.60 3.52 -8.93
CA ILE A 74 11.90 3.74 -10.35
C ILE A 74 12.46 5.15 -10.59
N GLN A 75 11.82 6.17 -10.04
CA GLN A 75 12.27 7.56 -10.18
C GLN A 75 13.63 7.78 -9.52
N ALA A 76 13.85 7.24 -8.33
CA ALA A 76 15.11 7.37 -7.62
C ALA A 76 16.27 6.60 -8.26
N ALA A 77 15.99 5.62 -9.14
CA ALA A 77 17.00 4.82 -9.84
C ALA A 77 17.93 5.65 -10.74
N VAL A 78 17.58 6.90 -11.04
CA VAL A 78 18.48 7.85 -11.74
C VAL A 78 19.78 8.13 -10.98
N PHE A 79 19.80 7.95 -9.66
CA PHE A 79 20.99 8.07 -8.82
C PHE A 79 21.83 6.78 -8.72
N GLY A 80 21.37 5.73 -9.41
CA GLY A 80 21.93 4.39 -9.35
C GLY A 80 21.17 3.48 -8.37
N TRP A 81 21.29 2.16 -8.57
CA TRP A 81 20.52 1.20 -7.78
C TRP A 81 21.01 1.03 -6.34
N VAL A 82 22.31 1.27 -6.04
CA VAL A 82 22.88 1.10 -4.68
C VAL A 82 22.32 2.10 -3.67
N PRO A 83 22.32 3.43 -3.93
CA PRO A 83 21.74 4.39 -3.00
C PRO A 83 20.25 4.11 -2.72
N VAL A 84 19.49 3.76 -3.76
CA VAL A 84 18.06 3.41 -3.62
C VAL A 84 17.88 2.19 -2.76
N LEU A 85 18.62 1.11 -3.02
CA LEU A 85 18.55 -0.13 -2.25
C LEU A 85 18.91 0.09 -0.78
N LEU A 86 20.00 0.81 -0.52
CA LEU A 86 20.43 1.11 0.85
C LEU A 86 19.35 1.90 1.60
N TRP A 87 18.73 2.90 0.96
CA TRP A 87 17.66 3.65 1.59
C TRP A 87 16.40 2.81 1.81
N ILE A 88 16.02 1.92 0.87
CA ILE A 88 14.90 1.01 1.07
C ILE A 88 15.15 0.08 2.26
N LEU A 89 16.34 -0.51 2.37
CA LEU A 89 16.66 -1.43 3.46
C LEU A 89 16.79 -0.71 4.81
N ILE A 90 17.61 0.32 4.89
CA ILE A 90 17.87 1.04 6.14
C ILE A 90 16.64 1.86 6.54
N GLY A 91 16.11 2.66 5.62
CA GLY A 91 14.93 3.48 5.86
C GLY A 91 13.70 2.66 6.18
N GLY A 92 13.45 1.58 5.41
CA GLY A 92 12.32 0.70 5.63
C GLY A 92 12.36 0.01 6.99
N VAL A 93 13.53 -0.48 7.41
CA VAL A 93 13.67 -1.18 8.71
C VAL A 93 13.66 -0.22 9.89
N PHE A 94 14.52 0.80 9.88
CA PHE A 94 14.75 1.62 11.07
C PHE A 94 13.79 2.80 11.22
N PHE A 95 13.19 3.26 10.12
CA PHE A 95 12.21 4.34 10.15
C PHE A 95 10.80 3.83 9.83
N GLY A 96 10.58 3.21 8.67
CA GLY A 96 9.26 2.81 8.22
C GLY A 96 8.59 1.81 9.16
N ALA A 97 9.18 0.63 9.32
CA ALA A 97 8.62 -0.44 10.15
C ALA A 97 8.49 -0.04 11.63
N VAL A 98 9.46 0.70 12.17
CA VAL A 98 9.40 1.18 13.56
C VAL A 98 8.30 2.20 13.75
N THR A 99 8.11 3.11 12.79
CA THR A 99 7.05 4.13 12.87
C THR A 99 5.66 3.50 12.78
N ASP A 100 5.47 2.56 11.86
CA ASP A 100 4.18 1.89 11.66
C ASP A 100 3.82 0.99 12.84
N PHE A 101 4.76 0.17 13.28
CA PHE A 101 4.60 -0.67 14.47
C PHE A 101 4.39 0.18 15.74
N GLY A 102 5.15 1.29 15.89
CA GLY A 102 4.99 2.20 17.00
C GLY A 102 3.63 2.89 17.04
N ALA A 103 3.15 3.35 15.88
CA ALA A 103 1.83 3.94 15.76
C ALA A 103 0.70 2.95 16.11
N LEU A 104 0.81 1.71 15.62
CA LEU A 104 -0.11 0.62 15.94
C LEU A 104 -0.09 0.32 17.46
N TYR A 105 1.09 0.10 18.02
CA TYR A 105 1.29 -0.21 19.42
C TYR A 105 0.72 0.88 20.34
N VAL A 106 1.09 2.14 20.12
CA VAL A 106 0.63 3.26 20.93
C VAL A 106 -0.88 3.41 20.84
N SER A 107 -1.46 3.19 19.65
CA SER A 107 -2.91 3.25 19.47
C SER A 107 -3.61 2.10 20.21
N VAL A 108 -3.16 0.86 20.07
CA VAL A 108 -3.73 -0.30 20.79
C VAL A 108 -3.64 -0.11 22.30
N LYS A 109 -2.52 0.38 22.83
CA LYS A 109 -2.37 0.69 24.27
C LYS A 109 -3.15 1.91 24.75
N ASN A 110 -3.80 2.65 23.85
CA ASN A 110 -4.63 3.83 24.17
C ASN A 110 -6.04 3.71 23.57
N ASP A 111 -6.69 2.58 23.73
CA ASP A 111 -8.09 2.31 23.35
C ASP A 111 -8.37 2.47 21.84
N GLY A 112 -7.39 2.19 20.99
CA GLY A 112 -7.53 2.34 19.53
C GLY A 112 -7.66 3.79 19.05
N LYS A 113 -7.15 4.75 19.84
CA LYS A 113 -7.21 6.18 19.48
C LYS A 113 -6.35 6.50 18.27
N SER A 114 -6.90 7.33 17.37
CA SER A 114 -6.18 7.82 16.21
C SER A 114 -5.00 8.73 16.60
N MET A 115 -4.04 8.88 15.69
CA MET A 115 -2.83 9.69 15.91
C MET A 115 -3.16 11.11 16.40
N GLY A 116 -4.21 11.75 15.88
CA GLY A 116 -4.62 13.08 16.33
C GLY A 116 -5.02 13.12 17.80
N LEU A 117 -5.72 12.10 18.30
CA LEU A 117 -6.10 12.00 19.72
C LEU A 117 -4.90 11.64 20.60
N LEU A 118 -3.96 10.86 20.09
CA LEU A 118 -2.71 10.56 20.80
C LEU A 118 -1.84 11.81 20.94
N ILE A 119 -1.73 12.63 19.90
CA ILE A 119 -1.04 13.92 19.96
C ILE A 119 -1.70 14.85 20.98
N GLU A 120 -3.04 14.89 21.06
CA GLU A 120 -3.72 15.67 22.10
C GLU A 120 -3.34 15.20 23.48
N LYS A 121 -3.29 13.88 23.71
CA LYS A 121 -2.98 13.29 25.01
C LYS A 121 -1.54 13.60 25.47
N TYR A 122 -0.56 13.56 24.56
CA TYR A 122 0.85 13.67 24.92
C TYR A 122 1.47 15.05 24.68
N ILE A 123 0.93 15.84 23.75
CA ILE A 123 1.46 17.14 23.33
C ILE A 123 0.48 18.28 23.66
N GLY A 124 -0.83 17.99 23.59
CA GLY A 124 -1.89 18.93 23.93
C GLY A 124 -2.77 19.35 22.74
N LYS A 125 -3.80 20.16 23.06
CA LYS A 125 -4.86 20.54 22.11
C LYS A 125 -4.36 21.31 20.90
N LEU A 126 -3.34 22.17 21.06
CA LEU A 126 -2.76 22.94 19.96
C LEU A 126 -2.06 22.00 18.98
N GLY A 127 -1.26 21.05 19.48
CA GLY A 127 -0.61 20.03 18.68
C GLY A 127 -1.60 19.23 17.84
N ARG A 128 -2.71 18.79 18.43
CA ARG A 128 -3.80 18.12 17.70
C ARG A 128 -4.37 18.98 16.57
N LYS A 129 -4.68 20.26 16.84
CA LYS A 129 -5.25 21.15 15.81
C LYS A 129 -4.31 21.34 14.65
N LEU A 130 -3.03 21.62 14.92
CA LEU A 130 -2.01 21.77 13.88
C LEU A 130 -1.83 20.49 13.08
N PHE A 131 -1.79 19.33 13.74
CA PHE A 131 -1.68 18.04 13.08
C PHE A 131 -2.89 17.74 12.18
N LEU A 132 -4.11 18.02 12.63
CA LEU A 132 -5.33 17.81 11.82
C LEU A 132 -5.36 18.72 10.59
N VAL A 133 -4.95 19.99 10.73
CA VAL A 133 -4.84 20.92 9.58
C VAL A 133 -3.79 20.42 8.60
N PHE A 134 -2.62 19.99 9.09
CA PHE A 134 -1.58 19.38 8.26
C PHE A 134 -2.11 18.14 7.52
N CYS A 135 -2.74 17.19 8.22
CA CYS A 135 -3.30 16.00 7.60
C CYS A 135 -4.37 16.33 6.55
N TRP A 136 -5.21 17.32 6.82
CA TRP A 136 -6.25 17.76 5.88
C TRP A 136 -5.64 18.30 4.59
N LEU A 137 -4.70 19.24 4.69
CA LEU A 137 -3.99 19.80 3.52
C LEU A 137 -3.20 18.73 2.75
N PHE A 138 -2.47 17.88 3.50
CA PHE A 138 -1.71 16.79 2.92
C PHE A 138 -2.58 15.80 2.16
N THR A 139 -3.76 15.45 2.71
CA THR A 139 -4.70 14.53 2.06
C THR A 139 -5.19 15.10 0.72
N TRP A 140 -5.48 16.40 0.63
CA TRP A 140 -5.85 17.04 -0.64
C TRP A 140 -4.75 16.90 -1.69
N LEU A 141 -3.52 17.20 -1.30
CA LEU A 141 -2.36 17.07 -2.19
C LEU A 141 -2.19 15.63 -2.69
N VAL A 142 -2.28 14.66 -1.78
CA VAL A 142 -2.13 13.24 -2.10
C VAL A 142 -3.25 12.75 -3.02
N ILE A 143 -4.50 13.10 -2.74
CA ILE A 143 -5.64 12.72 -3.60
C ILE A 143 -5.44 13.29 -5.00
N ALA A 144 -5.09 14.57 -5.13
CA ALA A 144 -4.88 15.20 -6.43
C ALA A 144 -3.73 14.52 -7.20
N ALA A 145 -2.58 14.29 -6.56
CA ALA A 145 -1.42 13.67 -7.19
C ALA A 145 -1.71 12.22 -7.63
N PHE A 146 -2.33 11.42 -6.79
CA PHE A 146 -2.66 10.03 -7.15
C PHE A 146 -3.79 9.93 -8.17
N ALA A 147 -4.80 10.79 -8.10
CA ALA A 147 -5.86 10.82 -9.10
C ALA A 147 -5.29 11.15 -10.50
N ASP A 148 -4.38 12.13 -10.58
CA ASP A 148 -3.70 12.48 -11.84
C ASP A 148 -2.82 11.33 -12.36
N MET A 149 -2.07 10.67 -11.46
CA MET A 149 -1.23 9.53 -11.80
C MET A 149 -2.06 8.35 -12.33
N VAL A 150 -3.15 8.00 -11.65
CA VAL A 150 -4.05 6.92 -12.04
C VAL A 150 -4.70 7.22 -13.39
N ALA A 151 -5.25 8.43 -13.56
CA ALA A 151 -5.84 8.86 -14.82
C ALA A 151 -4.82 8.87 -15.98
N GLY A 152 -3.58 9.26 -15.69
CA GLY A 152 -2.46 9.19 -16.65
C GLY A 152 -2.09 7.78 -17.04
N THR A 153 -2.09 6.84 -16.09
CA THR A 153 -1.78 5.42 -16.35
C THR A 153 -2.83 4.75 -17.23
N PHE A 154 -4.11 5.11 -17.06
CA PHE A 154 -5.22 4.54 -17.85
C PHE A 154 -5.47 5.26 -19.15
N ASN A 155 -4.80 6.40 -19.40
CA ASN A 155 -5.00 7.21 -20.59
C ASN A 155 -4.59 6.44 -21.85
N ALA A 156 -5.55 6.30 -22.78
CA ALA A 156 -5.33 5.62 -24.07
C ALA A 156 -4.76 6.53 -25.15
N TYR A 157 -4.70 7.84 -24.94
CA TYR A 157 -4.32 8.82 -25.94
C TYR A 157 -2.98 9.48 -25.61
N GLN A 158 -2.23 9.85 -26.65
CA GLN A 158 -1.03 10.66 -26.54
C GLN A 158 -1.14 11.88 -27.48
N THR A 159 -0.61 13.01 -27.06
CA THR A 159 -0.52 14.21 -27.88
C THR A 159 0.93 14.41 -28.29
N VAL A 160 1.19 14.34 -29.61
CA VAL A 160 2.50 14.59 -30.21
C VAL A 160 2.30 15.72 -31.22
N ASP A 161 3.09 16.77 -31.11
CA ASP A 161 3.04 17.95 -32.00
C ASP A 161 1.64 18.57 -32.14
N GLY A 162 0.85 18.56 -31.05
CA GLY A 162 -0.51 19.10 -31.04
C GLY A 162 -1.58 18.18 -31.62
N VAL A 163 -1.23 17.01 -32.12
CA VAL A 163 -2.16 16.01 -32.66
C VAL A 163 -2.40 14.93 -31.60
N THR A 164 -3.64 14.76 -31.18
CA THR A 164 -4.04 13.70 -30.25
C THR A 164 -4.38 12.44 -31.02
N SER A 165 -3.66 11.37 -30.76
CA SER A 165 -3.84 10.05 -31.38
C SER A 165 -3.85 8.95 -30.31
N LEU A 166 -4.31 7.75 -30.70
CA LEU A 166 -4.20 6.57 -29.83
C LEU A 166 -2.73 6.25 -29.58
N SER A 167 -2.40 6.05 -28.32
CA SER A 167 -1.06 5.59 -27.92
C SER A 167 -0.81 4.14 -28.39
N ALA A 168 0.44 3.79 -28.66
CA ALA A 168 0.82 2.41 -28.89
C ALA A 168 0.48 1.48 -27.71
N ALA A 169 0.33 2.04 -26.50
CA ALA A 169 -0.07 1.33 -25.29
C ALA A 169 -1.57 1.44 -24.97
N ALA A 170 -2.40 1.95 -25.90
CA ALA A 170 -3.82 2.24 -25.63
C ALA A 170 -4.62 1.04 -25.13
N GLU A 171 -4.39 -0.15 -25.69
CA GLU A 171 -5.03 -1.39 -25.25
C GLU A 171 -4.58 -1.79 -23.85
N THR A 172 -3.28 -1.73 -23.57
CA THR A 172 -2.72 -2.06 -22.25
C THR A 172 -3.21 -1.09 -21.17
N ASN A 173 -3.21 0.22 -21.47
CA ASN A 173 -3.70 1.25 -20.54
C ASN A 173 -5.21 1.11 -20.31
N GLY A 174 -5.98 0.86 -21.39
CA GLY A 174 -7.41 0.62 -21.32
C GLY A 174 -7.74 -0.65 -20.52
N ALA A 175 -6.98 -1.74 -20.73
CA ALA A 175 -7.11 -2.97 -19.96
C ALA A 175 -6.85 -2.73 -18.48
N ALA A 176 -5.80 -1.98 -18.10
CA ALA A 176 -5.49 -1.64 -16.72
C ALA A 176 -6.65 -0.85 -16.07
N GLY A 177 -7.25 0.13 -16.78
CA GLY A 177 -8.41 0.86 -16.32
C GLY A 177 -9.64 -0.03 -16.14
N THR A 178 -9.94 -0.89 -17.11
CA THR A 178 -11.06 -1.84 -17.05
C THR A 178 -10.89 -2.85 -15.91
N ILE A 179 -9.69 -3.43 -15.75
CA ILE A 179 -9.34 -4.31 -14.63
C ILE A 179 -9.63 -3.61 -13.32
N SER A 180 -9.23 -2.35 -13.18
CA SER A 180 -9.44 -1.58 -11.94
C SER A 180 -10.93 -1.40 -11.62
N LEU A 181 -11.78 -1.10 -12.61
CA LEU A 181 -13.23 -1.01 -12.42
C LEU A 181 -13.86 -2.35 -12.08
N LEU A 182 -13.48 -3.42 -12.80
CA LEU A 182 -13.97 -4.77 -12.51
C LEU A 182 -13.51 -5.25 -11.14
N PHE A 183 -12.29 -4.89 -10.73
CA PHE A 183 -11.77 -5.23 -9.41
C PHE A 183 -12.63 -4.65 -8.29
N ILE A 184 -13.13 -3.41 -8.45
CA ILE A 184 -14.07 -2.79 -7.51
C ILE A 184 -15.38 -3.57 -7.47
N ALA A 185 -15.96 -3.90 -8.64
CA ALA A 185 -17.21 -4.64 -8.73
C ALA A 185 -17.10 -6.04 -8.12
N PHE A 186 -16.03 -6.76 -8.43
CA PHE A 186 -15.77 -8.08 -7.86
C PHE A 186 -15.44 -8.03 -6.36
N ALA A 187 -14.81 -6.98 -5.87
CA ALA A 187 -14.58 -6.79 -4.44
C ALA A 187 -15.91 -6.61 -3.68
N MET A 188 -16.83 -5.82 -4.21
CA MET A 188 -18.17 -5.70 -3.63
C MET A 188 -18.95 -7.01 -3.68
N LEU A 189 -18.89 -7.75 -4.80
CA LEU A 189 -19.49 -9.08 -4.91
C LEU A 189 -18.90 -10.05 -3.88
N PHE A 190 -17.58 -10.07 -3.75
CA PHE A 190 -16.87 -10.88 -2.77
C PHE A 190 -17.31 -10.56 -1.33
N GLY A 191 -17.38 -9.25 -0.97
CA GLY A 191 -17.84 -8.82 0.35
C GLY A 191 -19.28 -9.25 0.66
N VAL A 192 -20.19 -9.12 -0.31
CA VAL A 192 -21.57 -9.56 -0.15
C VAL A 192 -21.64 -11.09 0.01
N LEU A 193 -20.92 -11.85 -0.82
CA LEU A 193 -20.91 -13.32 -0.75
C LEU A 193 -20.27 -13.81 0.56
N GLN A 194 -19.17 -13.20 0.99
CA GLN A 194 -18.52 -13.52 2.26
C GLN A 194 -19.47 -13.33 3.43
N THR A 195 -20.18 -12.19 3.48
CA THR A 195 -21.12 -11.86 4.55
C THR A 195 -22.37 -12.76 4.52
N ARG A 196 -22.92 -13.05 3.33
CA ARG A 196 -24.17 -13.84 3.19
C ARG A 196 -23.95 -15.33 3.39
N LEU A 197 -22.83 -15.86 2.92
CA LEU A 197 -22.53 -17.28 2.93
C LEU A 197 -21.63 -17.68 4.11
N HIS A 198 -21.20 -16.70 4.92
CA HIS A 198 -20.28 -16.91 6.06
C HIS A 198 -19.04 -17.73 5.68
N PHE A 199 -18.46 -17.45 4.51
CA PHE A 199 -17.26 -18.13 4.06
C PHE A 199 -16.07 -17.69 4.90
N THR A 200 -15.34 -18.67 5.43
CA THR A 200 -14.13 -18.47 6.25
C THR A 200 -13.03 -19.44 5.82
N GLY A 201 -11.79 -19.07 6.07
CA GLY A 201 -10.63 -19.91 5.79
C GLY A 201 -10.42 -20.17 4.29
N TRP A 202 -10.17 -21.42 3.90
CA TRP A 202 -9.82 -21.76 2.51
C TRP A 202 -10.90 -21.41 1.48
N LYS A 203 -12.19 -21.44 1.85
CA LYS A 203 -13.30 -21.06 0.96
C LYS A 203 -13.28 -19.58 0.62
N GLU A 204 -12.98 -18.76 1.59
CA GLU A 204 -12.76 -17.31 1.41
C GLU A 204 -11.59 -17.05 0.45
N THR A 205 -10.47 -17.74 0.68
CA THR A 205 -9.28 -17.63 -0.18
C THR A 205 -9.57 -18.01 -1.63
N VAL A 206 -10.25 -19.13 -1.85
CA VAL A 206 -10.61 -19.58 -3.21
C VAL A 206 -11.57 -18.60 -3.89
N LEU A 207 -12.57 -18.10 -3.17
CA LEU A 207 -13.51 -17.12 -3.73
C LEU A 207 -12.81 -15.81 -4.08
N GLY A 208 -11.97 -15.26 -3.18
CA GLY A 208 -11.21 -14.04 -3.41
C GLY A 208 -10.24 -14.18 -4.59
N LEU A 209 -9.56 -15.31 -4.68
CA LEU A 209 -8.66 -15.59 -5.81
C LEU A 209 -9.44 -15.73 -7.13
N ALA A 210 -10.58 -16.41 -7.11
CA ALA A 210 -11.45 -16.53 -8.30
C ALA A 210 -11.95 -15.16 -8.77
N CYS A 211 -12.40 -14.30 -7.86
CA CYS A 211 -12.80 -12.91 -8.17
C CYS A 211 -11.63 -12.10 -8.76
N THR A 212 -10.42 -12.25 -8.18
CA THR A 212 -9.22 -11.57 -8.68
C THR A 212 -8.89 -12.01 -10.10
N VAL A 213 -8.83 -13.32 -10.36
CA VAL A 213 -8.54 -13.87 -11.69
C VAL A 213 -9.62 -13.48 -12.70
N ALA A 214 -10.89 -13.51 -12.30
CA ALA A 214 -12.00 -13.08 -13.16
C ALA A 214 -11.88 -11.60 -13.56
N ALA A 215 -11.57 -10.73 -12.61
CA ALA A 215 -11.36 -9.30 -12.90
C ALA A 215 -10.21 -9.07 -13.89
N LEU A 216 -9.09 -9.76 -13.71
CA LEU A 216 -7.94 -9.70 -14.61
C LEU A 216 -8.29 -10.21 -16.02
N ALA A 217 -8.88 -11.41 -16.11
CA ALA A 217 -9.21 -12.03 -17.39
C ALA A 217 -10.21 -11.19 -18.19
N LEU A 218 -11.32 -10.80 -17.57
CA LEU A 218 -12.36 -10.00 -18.23
C LEU A 218 -11.86 -8.60 -18.62
N GLY A 219 -11.05 -7.96 -17.79
CA GLY A 219 -10.51 -6.64 -18.10
C GLY A 219 -9.48 -6.65 -19.23
N MET A 220 -8.73 -7.74 -19.38
CA MET A 220 -7.84 -7.94 -20.53
C MET A 220 -8.62 -8.23 -21.84
N MET A 221 -9.79 -8.86 -21.73
CA MET A 221 -10.62 -9.18 -22.91
C MET A 221 -11.41 -7.99 -23.45
N ALA A 222 -11.69 -7.00 -22.61
CA ALA A 222 -12.54 -5.86 -22.96
C ALA A 222 -11.92 -4.53 -22.51
N PRO A 223 -10.81 -4.09 -23.10
CA PRO A 223 -10.15 -2.84 -22.72
C PRO A 223 -11.02 -1.62 -23.06
N ILE A 224 -11.30 -0.76 -22.09
CA ILE A 224 -11.98 0.51 -22.27
C ILE A 224 -10.94 1.58 -22.61
N THR A 225 -10.95 2.05 -23.85
CA THR A 225 -10.07 3.14 -24.30
C THR A 225 -10.74 4.50 -24.05
N ALA A 226 -10.25 5.23 -23.05
CA ALA A 226 -10.75 6.56 -22.71
C ALA A 226 -9.61 7.55 -22.49
N GLY A 227 -9.89 8.84 -22.58
CA GLY A 227 -8.92 9.90 -22.33
C GLY A 227 -8.69 10.16 -20.84
N LYS A 228 -7.59 10.87 -20.55
CA LYS A 228 -7.19 11.23 -19.18
C LYS A 228 -8.32 11.95 -18.42
N GLU A 229 -9.03 12.86 -19.06
CA GLU A 229 -10.14 13.59 -18.42
C GLU A 229 -11.27 12.66 -17.96
N ALA A 230 -11.69 11.73 -18.83
CA ALA A 230 -12.72 10.76 -18.50
C ALA A 230 -12.31 9.88 -17.30
N TRP A 231 -11.07 9.39 -17.30
CA TRP A 231 -10.53 8.63 -16.18
C TRP A 231 -10.41 9.45 -14.89
N THR A 232 -10.12 10.73 -14.98
CA THR A 232 -10.12 11.64 -13.84
C THR A 232 -11.51 11.73 -13.20
N TYR A 233 -12.57 11.96 -14.00
CA TYR A 233 -13.95 11.98 -13.50
C TYR A 233 -14.37 10.64 -12.91
N ILE A 234 -14.08 9.52 -13.57
CA ILE A 234 -14.37 8.18 -13.07
C ILE A 234 -13.68 7.96 -11.70
N THR A 235 -12.42 8.36 -11.57
CA THR A 235 -11.67 8.24 -10.33
C THR A 235 -12.29 9.06 -9.20
N PHE A 236 -12.70 10.31 -9.44
CA PHE A 236 -13.36 11.13 -8.42
C PHE A 236 -14.73 10.57 -8.01
N ILE A 237 -15.53 10.10 -8.96
CA ILE A 237 -16.80 9.42 -8.68
C ILE A 237 -16.56 8.19 -7.80
N TYR A 238 -15.56 7.38 -8.14
CA TYR A 238 -15.17 6.24 -7.33
C TYR A 238 -14.74 6.63 -5.90
N ILE A 239 -13.89 7.65 -5.75
CA ILE A 239 -13.44 8.13 -4.43
C ILE A 239 -14.63 8.57 -3.58
N PHE A 240 -15.60 9.28 -4.17
CA PHE A 240 -16.81 9.70 -3.48
C PHE A 240 -17.60 8.49 -2.94
N PHE A 241 -17.89 7.50 -3.77
CA PHE A 241 -18.61 6.29 -3.34
C PHE A 241 -17.79 5.48 -2.33
N ALA A 242 -16.49 5.33 -2.54
CA ALA A 242 -15.61 4.60 -1.64
C ALA A 242 -15.54 5.23 -0.23
N ALA A 243 -15.71 6.56 -0.12
CA ALA A 243 -15.74 7.26 1.16
C ALA A 243 -17.05 7.05 1.94
N VAL A 244 -18.15 6.72 1.26
CA VAL A 244 -19.49 6.58 1.87
C VAL A 244 -19.82 5.10 2.17
N LEU A 245 -19.29 4.17 1.37
CA LEU A 245 -19.59 2.76 1.50
C LEU A 245 -18.98 2.15 2.79
N PRO A 246 -19.68 1.22 3.45
CA PRO A 246 -19.16 0.56 4.64
C PRO A 246 -17.91 -0.28 4.32
N MET A 247 -17.00 -0.38 5.29
CA MET A 247 -15.70 -1.03 5.12
C MET A 247 -15.81 -2.51 4.71
N TRP A 248 -16.80 -3.23 5.26
CA TRP A 248 -17.03 -4.65 4.98
C TRP A 248 -17.46 -4.92 3.53
N LEU A 249 -18.07 -3.94 2.87
CA LEU A 249 -18.59 -4.10 1.51
C LEU A 249 -17.52 -3.88 0.45
N LEU A 250 -16.65 -2.90 0.64
CA LEU A 250 -15.68 -2.51 -0.38
C LEU A 250 -14.23 -2.66 0.11
N LYS A 251 -13.87 -2.04 1.24
CA LYS A 251 -12.47 -1.90 1.62
C LYS A 251 -11.83 -3.23 2.01
N GLN A 252 -12.42 -3.97 2.95
CA GLN A 252 -11.87 -5.25 3.42
C GLN A 252 -11.76 -6.30 2.29
N PRO A 253 -12.81 -6.57 1.50
CA PRO A 253 -12.71 -7.53 0.40
C PRO A 253 -11.69 -7.11 -0.66
N ARG A 254 -11.64 -5.81 -0.99
CA ARG A 254 -10.67 -5.27 -1.94
C ARG A 254 -9.24 -5.45 -1.43
N ASP A 255 -8.97 -5.18 -0.16
CA ASP A 255 -7.64 -5.31 0.43
C ASP A 255 -7.16 -6.78 0.39
N ILE A 256 -8.03 -7.74 0.65
CA ILE A 256 -7.74 -9.17 0.53
C ILE A 256 -7.40 -9.54 -0.91
N MET A 257 -8.25 -9.16 -1.87
CA MET A 257 -8.01 -9.43 -3.29
C MET A 257 -6.71 -8.76 -3.79
N THR A 258 -6.44 -7.51 -3.37
CA THR A 258 -5.20 -6.79 -3.70
C THR A 258 -3.98 -7.51 -3.13
N THR A 259 -4.07 -8.05 -1.93
CA THR A 259 -3.00 -8.84 -1.31
C THR A 259 -2.69 -10.08 -2.13
N TYR A 260 -3.71 -10.82 -2.61
CA TYR A 260 -3.50 -11.97 -3.49
C TYR A 260 -2.82 -11.58 -4.80
N MET A 261 -3.21 -10.47 -5.39
CA MET A 261 -2.59 -9.95 -6.61
C MET A 261 -1.12 -9.59 -6.38
N PHE A 262 -0.81 -8.88 -5.30
CA PHE A 262 0.58 -8.51 -4.97
C PHE A 262 1.45 -9.72 -4.63
N ILE A 263 0.95 -10.67 -3.86
CA ILE A 263 1.68 -11.91 -3.56
C ILE A 263 1.94 -12.68 -4.86
N GLY A 264 0.95 -12.78 -5.75
CA GLY A 264 1.10 -13.41 -7.06
C GLY A 264 2.15 -12.70 -7.93
N MET A 265 2.15 -11.37 -7.93
CA MET A 265 3.13 -10.57 -8.66
C MET A 265 4.55 -10.75 -8.09
N ILE A 266 4.71 -10.72 -6.77
CA ILE A 266 6.00 -10.95 -6.12
C ILE A 266 6.51 -12.37 -6.38
N ALA A 267 5.64 -13.37 -6.24
CA ALA A 267 5.98 -14.76 -6.53
C ALA A 267 6.39 -14.95 -7.99
N GLY A 268 5.63 -14.36 -8.92
CA GLY A 268 5.97 -14.38 -10.35
C GLY A 268 7.30 -13.70 -10.65
N ALA A 269 7.57 -12.55 -10.03
CA ALA A 269 8.85 -11.85 -10.17
C ALA A 269 10.02 -12.67 -9.61
N VAL A 270 9.85 -13.28 -8.44
CA VAL A 270 10.87 -14.15 -7.84
C VAL A 270 11.13 -15.38 -8.72
N LEU A 271 10.08 -16.06 -9.21
CA LEU A 271 10.24 -17.18 -10.13
C LEU A 271 10.93 -16.76 -11.43
N GLY A 272 10.55 -15.60 -11.99
CA GLY A 272 11.21 -15.03 -13.16
C GLY A 272 12.70 -14.77 -12.95
N LEU A 273 13.09 -14.28 -11.77
CA LEU A 273 14.51 -14.11 -11.41
C LEU A 273 15.27 -15.42 -11.33
N PHE A 274 14.63 -16.49 -10.83
CA PHE A 274 15.25 -17.83 -10.78
C PHE A 274 15.37 -18.48 -12.16
N VAL A 275 14.45 -18.23 -13.08
CA VAL A 275 14.46 -18.81 -14.43
C VAL A 275 15.34 -18.02 -15.37
N ALA A 276 15.21 -16.70 -15.38
CA ALA A 276 15.89 -15.84 -16.38
C ALA A 276 17.30 -15.39 -15.97
N HIS A 277 17.64 -15.45 -14.66
CA HIS A 277 18.93 -14.99 -14.13
C HIS A 277 19.39 -13.62 -14.68
N PRO A 278 18.55 -12.57 -14.69
CA PRO A 278 18.89 -11.33 -15.31
C PRO A 278 20.08 -10.65 -14.65
N THR A 279 20.88 -9.96 -15.43
CA THR A 279 21.98 -9.13 -14.93
C THR A 279 21.47 -7.71 -14.67
N MET A 280 22.00 -7.08 -13.62
CA MET A 280 21.70 -5.68 -13.32
C MET A 280 22.39 -4.77 -14.37
N ASN A 281 21.60 -4.11 -15.20
CA ASN A 281 22.09 -3.19 -16.24
C ASN A 281 22.12 -1.73 -15.76
N LEU A 282 21.46 -1.41 -14.65
CA LEU A 282 21.53 -0.07 -14.06
C LEU A 282 22.91 0.18 -13.45
N PRO A 283 23.46 1.39 -13.56
CA PRO A 283 24.71 1.74 -12.91
C PRO A 283 24.58 1.65 -11.38
N MET A 284 25.67 1.28 -10.72
CA MET A 284 25.69 1.20 -9.25
C MET A 284 25.46 2.57 -8.60
N TYR A 285 26.08 3.60 -9.16
CA TYR A 285 26.01 4.98 -8.73
C TYR A 285 26.27 5.90 -9.93
N THR A 286 25.48 6.96 -10.10
CA THR A 286 25.57 7.88 -11.23
C THR A 286 26.09 9.26 -10.85
N GLY A 287 26.17 9.57 -9.58
CA GLY A 287 26.58 10.87 -9.05
C GLY A 287 25.61 11.42 -8.02
N PHE A 288 26.04 12.49 -7.33
CA PHE A 288 25.22 13.16 -6.32
C PHE A 288 24.19 14.12 -6.94
N HIS A 289 24.47 14.66 -8.13
CA HIS A 289 23.60 15.57 -8.86
C HIS A 289 23.06 14.96 -10.13
N ASN A 290 21.78 15.18 -10.41
CA ASN A 290 21.11 14.81 -11.65
C ASN A 290 20.46 16.03 -12.28
N GLU A 291 20.71 16.29 -13.55
CA GLU A 291 20.23 17.49 -14.27
C GLU A 291 18.71 17.66 -14.27
N LYS A 292 17.95 16.53 -14.21
CA LYS A 292 16.48 16.54 -14.25
C LYS A 292 15.83 16.62 -12.88
N LEU A 293 16.42 15.97 -11.88
CA LEU A 293 15.85 15.85 -10.53
C LEU A 293 16.54 16.68 -9.48
N GLY A 294 17.78 17.15 -9.74
CA GLY A 294 18.60 17.89 -8.78
C GLY A 294 19.48 16.98 -7.92
N ASP A 295 19.77 17.39 -6.70
CA ASP A 295 20.69 16.67 -5.81
C ASP A 295 20.07 15.44 -5.18
N MET A 296 20.88 14.39 -5.02
CA MET A 296 20.45 13.13 -4.41
C MET A 296 19.88 13.35 -3.00
N PHE A 297 20.46 14.24 -2.22
CA PHE A 297 19.86 14.69 -0.97
C PHE A 297 19.22 16.09 -1.15
N PRO A 298 17.91 16.26 -0.85
CA PRO A 298 16.99 15.29 -0.22
C PRO A 298 16.17 14.44 -1.20
N ILE A 299 16.32 14.57 -2.51
CA ILE A 299 15.37 14.09 -3.52
C ILE A 299 15.21 12.58 -3.48
N LEU A 300 16.29 11.80 -3.45
CA LEU A 300 16.20 10.34 -3.34
C LEU A 300 15.37 9.91 -2.12
N PHE A 301 15.65 10.53 -0.98
CA PHE A 301 15.00 10.20 0.28
C PHE A 301 13.50 10.52 0.25
N VAL A 302 13.12 11.67 -0.29
CA VAL A 302 11.71 12.09 -0.41
C VAL A 302 10.97 11.26 -1.44
N THR A 303 11.57 10.98 -2.60
CA THR A 303 10.94 10.23 -3.69
C THR A 303 10.62 8.79 -3.26
N VAL A 304 11.51 8.15 -2.51
CA VAL A 304 11.31 6.78 -2.01
C VAL A 304 10.56 6.76 -0.67
N ALA A 305 10.38 7.91 -0.01
CA ALA A 305 9.77 7.98 1.32
C ALA A 305 8.39 7.31 1.37
N CYS A 306 7.54 7.51 0.37
CA CYS A 306 6.20 6.93 0.34
C CYS A 306 6.21 5.39 0.39
N GLY A 307 7.25 4.76 -0.18
CA GLY A 307 7.39 3.30 -0.18
C GLY A 307 8.15 2.73 1.00
N ALA A 308 9.09 3.48 1.58
CA ALA A 308 9.98 3.00 2.62
C ALA A 308 9.64 3.53 4.02
N VAL A 309 9.11 4.76 4.13
CA VAL A 309 8.95 5.50 5.41
C VAL A 309 7.66 6.32 5.42
N SER A 310 6.58 5.85 4.81
CA SER A 310 5.37 6.67 4.63
C SER A 310 4.64 6.95 5.95
N GLY A 311 4.40 8.22 6.23
CA GLY A 311 3.55 8.65 7.35
C GLY A 311 2.08 8.26 7.19
N PHE A 312 1.62 7.98 5.97
CA PHE A 312 0.27 7.47 5.72
C PHE A 312 0.06 6.09 6.33
N HIS A 313 1.06 5.20 6.28
CA HIS A 313 0.98 3.87 6.88
C HIS A 313 0.74 3.97 8.40
N SER A 314 1.43 4.86 9.09
CA SER A 314 1.26 5.11 10.52
C SER A 314 -0.13 5.64 10.87
N LEU A 315 -0.72 6.46 9.99
CA LEU A 315 -2.10 6.93 10.15
C LEU A 315 -3.11 5.79 10.01
N VAL A 316 -2.91 4.89 9.04
CA VAL A 316 -3.73 3.68 8.87
C VAL A 316 -3.55 2.73 10.06
N SER A 317 -2.32 2.51 10.50
CA SER A 317 -1.99 1.68 11.65
C SER A 317 -2.71 2.15 12.92
N SER A 318 -2.66 3.45 13.25
CA SER A 318 -3.28 4.01 14.44
C SER A 318 -4.78 4.28 14.29
N GLY A 319 -5.26 4.60 13.09
CA GLY A 319 -6.66 5.02 12.88
C GLY A 319 -7.61 3.86 12.56
N THR A 320 -7.09 2.81 11.91
CA THR A 320 -7.91 1.72 11.40
C THR A 320 -7.47 0.37 11.94
N SER A 321 -6.22 -0.04 11.68
CA SER A 321 -5.75 -1.38 12.03
C SER A 321 -5.76 -1.64 13.54
N SER A 322 -5.49 -0.64 14.37
CA SER A 322 -5.54 -0.75 15.84
C SER A 322 -6.91 -1.14 16.37
N LYS A 323 -7.97 -0.90 15.60
CA LYS A 323 -9.36 -1.24 15.96
C LYS A 323 -9.77 -2.62 15.42
N THR A 324 -8.89 -3.30 14.69
CA THR A 324 -9.17 -4.64 14.12
C THR A 324 -8.28 -5.73 14.70
N VAL A 325 -7.18 -5.39 15.35
CA VAL A 325 -6.26 -6.34 15.98
C VAL A 325 -6.91 -7.07 17.14
N ALA A 326 -7.19 -8.37 16.98
CA ALA A 326 -7.79 -9.19 18.04
C ALA A 326 -6.77 -9.63 19.10
N ASN A 327 -5.49 -9.77 18.75
CA ASN A 327 -4.43 -10.18 19.68
C ASN A 327 -3.18 -9.32 19.49
N GLU A 328 -2.55 -8.89 20.58
CA GLU A 328 -1.34 -8.05 20.50
C GLU A 328 -0.17 -8.71 19.75
N LYS A 329 -0.11 -10.03 19.67
CA LYS A 329 0.94 -10.73 18.88
C LYS A 329 0.80 -10.52 17.37
N ASP A 330 -0.36 -10.08 16.90
CA ASP A 330 -0.67 -9.89 15.48
C ASP A 330 -0.39 -8.44 15.03
N MET A 331 0.17 -7.60 15.92
CA MET A 331 0.71 -6.27 15.61
C MET A 331 2.08 -6.40 14.93
#